data_82803b2472624b1744c3392f26355a41
#
_entry.id   82803b2472624b1744c3392f26355a41
#
_cell.length_a   1.000
_cell.length_b   1.000
_cell.length_c   1.000
_cell.angle_alpha   90.00
_cell.angle_beta   90.00
_cell.angle_gamma   90.00
#
_symmetry.space_group_name_H-M   'P 1'
#
loop_
_entity.id
_entity.type
_entity.pdbx_description
1 polymer ?
#
loop_
_entity_poly.entity_id
_entity_poly.type
_entity_poly.pdbx_seq_one_letter_code
_entity_poly.pdbx_strand_id
1 'polypeptide(L)'
;MTLGQIIRAYREENSMSMDRFAKASGLSKGYISQLENNLNPKTGEPPVPSMATIKKAANGMFMSFDELFNQLDDNMKVSVSPEKVRMAKKA
;
A
#
# COMPACT_ATOMS: atom_id res chain seq x y z
N MET A 1 -7.82 0.98 8.03
CA MET A 1 -7.78 -0.09 7.01
C MET A 1 -6.34 -0.37 6.61
N THR A 2 -6.04 -1.61 6.28
CA THR A 2 -4.74 -1.92 5.70
C THR A 2 -4.71 -1.47 4.25
N LEU A 3 -3.51 -1.32 3.70
CA LEU A 3 -3.38 -0.95 2.29
C LEU A 3 -4.07 -1.97 1.39
N GLY A 4 -3.93 -3.26 1.71
CA GLY A 4 -4.58 -4.30 0.92
C GLY A 4 -6.08 -4.22 0.93
N GLN A 5 -6.67 -3.89 2.07
CA GLN A 5 -8.13 -3.72 2.16
C GLN A 5 -8.60 -2.56 1.28
N ILE A 6 -7.84 -1.47 1.28
CA ILE A 6 -8.18 -0.30 0.47
C ILE A 6 -8.07 -0.65 -1.02
N ILE A 7 -7.00 -1.32 -1.41
CA ILE A 7 -6.81 -1.74 -2.80
C ILE A 7 -7.93 -2.66 -3.26
N ARG A 8 -8.26 -3.65 -2.42
CA ARG A 8 -9.32 -4.61 -2.78
C ARG A 8 -10.67 -3.91 -2.95
N ALA A 9 -11.01 -3.02 -2.01
CA ALA A 9 -12.26 -2.28 -2.09
C ALA A 9 -12.34 -1.46 -3.38
N TYR A 10 -11.25 -0.79 -3.73
CA TYR A 10 -11.19 -0.01 -4.96
C TYR A 10 -11.37 -0.88 -6.18
N ARG A 11 -10.67 -2.01 -6.22
CA ARG A 11 -10.79 -2.94 -7.36
C ARG A 11 -12.22 -3.46 -7.51
N GLU A 12 -12.82 -3.86 -6.41
CA GLU A 12 -14.19 -4.40 -6.44
C GLU A 12 -15.19 -3.37 -6.88
N GLU A 13 -15.07 -2.15 -6.37
CA GLU A 13 -15.96 -1.06 -6.76
C GLU A 13 -15.86 -0.73 -8.25
N ASN A 14 -14.68 -0.91 -8.83
CA ASN A 14 -14.43 -0.57 -10.22
C ASN A 14 -14.38 -1.79 -11.14
N SER A 15 -14.76 -2.96 -10.64
CA SER A 15 -14.70 -4.22 -11.39
C SER A 15 -13.33 -4.43 -12.03
N MET A 16 -12.29 -4.17 -11.26
CA MET A 16 -10.91 -4.18 -11.74
C MET A 16 -10.18 -5.42 -11.29
N SER A 17 -9.49 -6.10 -12.21
CA SER A 17 -8.69 -7.27 -11.87
C SER A 17 -7.37 -6.83 -11.21
N MET A 18 -6.69 -7.78 -10.57
CA MET A 18 -5.36 -7.52 -10.02
C MET A 18 -4.37 -7.16 -11.13
N ASP A 19 -4.47 -7.82 -12.29
CA ASP A 19 -3.59 -7.51 -13.41
C ASP A 19 -3.76 -6.07 -13.86
N ARG A 20 -4.99 -5.61 -13.91
CA ARG A 20 -5.28 -4.25 -14.30
C ARG A 20 -4.75 -3.25 -13.29
N PHE A 21 -4.94 -3.55 -12.01
CA PHE A 21 -4.43 -2.67 -10.96
C PHE A 21 -2.90 -2.66 -10.97
N ALA A 22 -2.28 -3.79 -11.24
CA ALA A 22 -0.81 -3.87 -11.36
C ALA A 22 -0.31 -2.91 -12.43
N LYS A 23 -0.96 -2.89 -13.58
CA LYS A 23 -0.58 -1.98 -14.66
C LYS A 23 -0.79 -0.52 -14.27
N ALA A 24 -1.92 -0.23 -13.64
CA ALA A 24 -2.26 1.14 -13.28
C ALA A 24 -1.33 1.70 -12.20
N SER A 25 -0.91 0.87 -11.27
CA SER A 25 -0.11 1.31 -10.13
C SER A 25 1.40 1.16 -10.33
N GLY A 26 1.81 0.23 -11.20
CA GLY A 26 3.23 -0.12 -11.32
C GLY A 26 3.69 -1.13 -10.29
N LEU A 27 2.78 -1.70 -9.51
CA LEU A 27 3.09 -2.76 -8.57
C LEU A 27 2.94 -4.12 -9.25
N SER A 28 3.66 -5.13 -8.77
CA SER A 28 3.50 -6.47 -9.32
C SER A 28 2.22 -7.11 -8.80
N LYS A 29 1.64 -7.99 -9.61
CA LYS A 29 0.44 -8.72 -9.23
C LYS A 29 0.68 -9.54 -7.96
N GLY A 30 1.84 -10.20 -7.88
CA GLY A 30 2.18 -11.00 -6.71
C GLY A 30 2.22 -10.17 -5.43
N TYR A 31 2.77 -8.98 -5.52
CA TYR A 31 2.84 -8.10 -4.36
C TYR A 31 1.45 -7.58 -3.97
N ILE A 32 0.62 -7.25 -4.97
CA ILE A 32 -0.76 -6.85 -4.70
C ILE A 32 -1.50 -7.96 -3.96
N SER A 33 -1.29 -9.21 -4.39
CA SER A 33 -1.89 -10.36 -3.72
C SER A 33 -1.45 -10.45 -2.26
N GLN A 34 -0.15 -10.24 -1.99
CA GLN A 34 0.35 -10.24 -0.62
C GLN A 34 -0.30 -9.14 0.22
N LEU A 35 -0.43 -7.95 -0.36
CA LEU A 35 -1.06 -6.85 0.34
C LEU A 35 -2.53 -7.15 0.66
N GLU A 36 -3.27 -7.65 -0.32
CA GLU A 36 -4.69 -7.94 -0.12
C GLU A 36 -4.93 -9.07 0.87
N ASN A 37 -4.06 -10.06 0.87
CA ASN A 37 -4.13 -11.17 1.82
C ASN A 37 -3.50 -10.80 3.16
N ASN A 38 -2.83 -9.66 3.21
CA ASN A 38 -2.11 -9.17 4.39
C ASN A 38 -1.12 -10.20 4.90
N LEU A 39 -0.42 -10.85 4.00
CA LEU A 39 0.51 -11.93 4.33
C LEU A 39 1.65 -12.01 3.35
N ASN A 40 2.88 -11.99 3.87
CA ASN A 40 4.08 -12.28 3.11
C ASN A 40 4.40 -13.76 3.36
N PRO A 41 4.26 -14.63 2.34
CA PRO A 41 4.47 -16.07 2.56
C PRO A 41 5.89 -16.43 2.96
N LYS A 42 6.88 -15.58 2.68
CA LYS A 42 8.26 -15.85 3.05
C LYS A 42 8.53 -15.64 4.53
N THR A 43 7.86 -14.66 5.12
CA THR A 43 8.08 -14.32 6.53
C THR A 43 6.97 -14.80 7.44
N GLY A 44 5.80 -15.11 6.88
CA GLY A 44 4.62 -15.47 7.65
C GLY A 44 3.97 -14.30 8.35
N GLU A 45 4.40 -13.07 8.03
CA GLU A 45 3.87 -11.87 8.66
C GLU A 45 3.27 -10.95 7.61
N PRO A 46 2.42 -10.00 8.05
CA PRO A 46 1.86 -9.03 7.12
C PRO A 46 2.95 -8.21 6.44
N PRO A 47 2.81 -7.90 5.15
CA PRO A 47 3.78 -7.06 4.46
C PRO A 47 3.71 -5.63 4.99
N VAL A 48 4.86 -4.97 5.03
CA VAL A 48 4.95 -3.58 5.44
C VAL A 48 5.29 -2.74 4.21
N PRO A 49 4.32 -1.98 3.67
CA PRO A 49 4.58 -1.20 2.46
C PRO A 49 5.51 -0.03 2.72
N SER A 50 6.37 0.25 1.76
CA SER A 50 7.23 1.43 1.80
C SER A 50 6.43 2.65 1.35
N MET A 51 7.00 3.85 1.55
CA MET A 51 6.36 5.06 1.05
C MET A 51 6.22 5.03 -0.47
N ALA A 52 7.22 4.48 -1.17
CA ALA A 52 7.16 4.35 -2.62
C ALA A 52 5.98 3.46 -3.04
N THR A 53 5.76 2.37 -2.31
CA THR A 53 4.63 1.48 -2.57
C THR A 53 3.30 2.21 -2.39
N ILE A 54 3.19 2.99 -1.32
CA ILE A 54 1.96 3.73 -1.04
C ILE A 54 1.70 4.76 -2.14
N LYS A 55 2.74 5.43 -2.62
CA LYS A 55 2.60 6.38 -3.73
C LYS A 55 2.12 5.70 -4.99
N LYS A 56 2.69 4.54 -5.31
CA LYS A 56 2.28 3.79 -6.50
C LYS A 56 0.83 3.34 -6.38
N ALA A 57 0.43 2.85 -5.23
CA ALA A 57 -0.95 2.43 -5.00
C ALA A 57 -1.90 3.62 -5.14
N ALA A 58 -1.54 4.76 -4.57
CA ALA A 58 -2.35 5.97 -4.68
C ALA A 58 -2.54 6.37 -6.14
N ASN A 59 -1.46 6.35 -6.92
CA ASN A 59 -1.54 6.65 -8.34
C ASN A 59 -2.48 5.70 -9.07
N GLY A 60 -2.43 4.43 -8.72
CA GLY A 60 -3.31 3.43 -9.34
C GLY A 60 -4.78 3.63 -8.99
N MET A 61 -5.05 4.30 -7.89
CA MET A 61 -6.41 4.57 -7.42
C MET A 61 -6.85 6.01 -7.68
N PHE A 62 -6.03 6.78 -8.41
CA PHE A 62 -6.33 8.18 -8.73
C PHE A 62 -6.57 9.04 -7.49
N MET A 63 -5.78 8.82 -6.46
CA MET A 63 -5.86 9.63 -5.25
C MET A 63 -4.47 10.11 -4.86
N SER A 64 -4.40 11.14 -4.01
CA SER A 64 -3.12 11.65 -3.55
C SER A 64 -2.51 10.71 -2.50
N PHE A 65 -1.21 10.85 -2.29
CA PHE A 65 -0.53 10.11 -1.23
C PHE A 65 -1.19 10.39 0.13
N ASP A 66 -1.48 11.64 0.40
CA ASP A 66 -2.07 12.04 1.68
C ASP A 66 -3.45 11.42 1.88
N GLU A 67 -4.26 11.40 0.85
CA GLU A 67 -5.58 10.77 0.94
C GLU A 67 -5.48 9.30 1.29
N LEU A 68 -4.57 8.60 0.64
CA LEU A 68 -4.39 7.19 0.91
C LEU A 68 -3.77 6.97 2.29
N PHE A 69 -2.72 7.71 2.61
CA PHE A 69 -2.01 7.56 3.86
C PHE A 69 -2.93 7.76 5.07
N ASN A 70 -3.84 8.73 4.97
CA ASN A 70 -4.76 9.01 6.07
C ASN A 70 -5.78 7.89 6.29
N GLN A 71 -5.99 7.01 5.33
CA GLN A 71 -6.90 5.88 5.47
C GLN A 71 -6.21 4.65 6.07
N LEU A 72 -4.89 4.66 6.16
CA LEU A 72 -4.15 3.52 6.67
C LEU A 72 -4.26 3.41 8.19
N ASP A 73 -4.17 2.17 8.68
CA ASP A 73 -4.15 1.91 10.11
C ASP A 73 -2.93 2.57 10.74
N ASP A 74 -3.05 2.95 12.00
CA ASP A 74 -1.96 3.59 12.73
C ASP A 74 -0.71 2.71 12.75
N ASN A 75 -0.86 1.40 12.84
CA ASN A 75 0.26 0.48 12.81
C ASN A 75 1.06 0.60 11.51
N MET A 76 0.36 0.74 10.40
CA MET A 76 1.03 0.90 9.11
C MET A 76 1.71 2.25 9.00
N LYS A 77 1.06 3.28 9.53
CA LYS A 77 1.66 4.61 9.55
C LYS A 77 2.95 4.63 10.36
N VAL A 78 2.96 3.95 11.49
CA VAL A 78 4.15 3.85 12.32
C VAL A 78 5.26 3.11 11.58
N SER A 79 4.92 2.05 10.86
CA SER A 79 5.90 1.27 10.12
C SER A 79 6.56 2.08 9.00
N VAL A 80 5.83 3.03 8.43
CA VAL A 80 6.35 3.88 7.36
C VAL A 80 7.12 5.08 7.91
N SER A 81 6.73 5.55 9.10
CA SER A 81 7.27 6.77 9.70
C SER A 81 8.72 6.74 10.12
N PRO A 82 9.31 5.61 10.54
CA PRO A 82 10.68 5.62 11.05
C PRO A 82 11.70 6.29 10.13
N GLU A 83 11.54 6.13 8.84
CA GLU A 83 12.43 6.77 7.89
C GLU A 83 12.34 8.27 7.95
N LYS A 84 11.14 8.80 8.07
CA LYS A 84 10.94 10.23 8.20
C LYS A 84 11.57 10.75 9.47
N VAL A 85 11.41 10.01 10.55
CA VAL A 85 11.96 10.41 11.84
C VAL A 85 13.48 10.50 11.76
N ARG A 86 14.12 9.51 11.14
CA ARG A 86 15.56 9.54 10.99
C ARG A 86 16.01 10.74 10.18
N MET A 87 15.31 11.03 9.11
CA MET A 87 15.64 12.18 8.27
C MET A 87 15.47 13.48 9.03
N ALA A 88 14.41 13.59 9.80
CA ALA A 88 14.16 14.77 10.59
C ALA A 88 15.27 15.00 11.61
N LYS A 89 15.77 13.95 12.22
CA LYS A 89 16.85 14.07 13.19
C LYS A 89 18.13 14.57 12.58
N LYS A 90 18.35 14.23 11.34
CA LYS A 90 19.56 14.66 10.67
C LYS A 90 19.51 16.11 10.25
N ALA A 91 18.31 16.58 10.09
CA ALA A 91 18.13 17.97 9.77
C ALA A 91 18.36 18.82 11.00
#